data_81ace36a8a2b4f87e1c62d042b7b2ca2
#
_entry.id   81ace36a8a2b4f87e1c62d042b7b2ca2
#
_cell.length_a   1.000
_cell.length_b   1.000
_cell.length_c   1.000
_cell.angle_alpha   90.00
_cell.angle_beta   90.00
_cell.angle_gamma   90.00
#
_symmetry.space_group_name_H-M   'P 1'
#
loop_
_entity.id
_entity.type
_entity.pdbx_description
1 polymer ?
#
loop_
_entity_poly.entity_id
_entity_poly.type
_entity_poly.pdbx_seq_one_letter_code
_entity_poly.pdbx_strand_id
1 'polypeptide(L)'
;MDYPTIIKGTQEPLSSRYSLALLDLDGVVYRGAHPVENAAEGIRKAENAGMHIAYTTNNPSRYPAQVAEQIRSFGIGLEDSDIITSAMVSAHMLKEALGQGGTVLVVGKGHLKDELRKAGLEVCSRAADRPQAVIQSWYPDISWKELAQASYAVNAGARYFATNRDLTIPREEGIAPGNGALIRAVSIATGKGPEASAGKPEAHMYHIARDMFSPSGSRVPVEECLPVGDRLDTDIEAANRGGYDSAVVLTGVADARQIIQAQPLLRPSYICADLEGLNSRQPQVVRTDIPQHGDVSGVSFICGDALAYVRGEALTVEISGQHVAGLISSLDALRAAASAAWDAADNHDADLHSLQIPQFSDRLQ
;
A
#
# COMPACT_ATOMS: atom_id res chain seq x y z
N MET A 1 2.96 15.93 -9.50
CA MET A 1 2.38 15.34 -8.27
C MET A 1 3.29 15.76 -7.14
N ASP A 2 2.74 16.37 -6.12
CA ASP A 2 3.54 16.80 -4.97
C ASP A 2 3.54 15.65 -3.95
N TYR A 3 4.67 14.98 -3.82
CA TYR A 3 4.88 13.94 -2.82
C TYR A 3 5.12 14.56 -1.44
N PRO A 4 4.84 13.86 -0.33
CA PRO A 4 5.15 14.36 1.01
C PRO A 4 6.63 14.69 1.17
N THR A 5 6.93 15.94 1.53
CA THR A 5 8.28 16.41 1.90
C THR A 5 8.47 16.49 3.41
N ILE A 6 7.37 16.38 4.16
CA ILE A 6 7.27 16.39 5.61
C ILE A 6 6.05 15.57 6.03
N ILE A 7 6.11 14.94 7.19
CA ILE A 7 4.96 14.23 7.77
C ILE A 7 3.89 15.26 8.16
N LYS A 8 2.64 14.98 7.75
CA LYS A 8 1.49 15.88 7.97
C LYS A 8 0.95 15.76 9.39
N GLY A 9 0.43 16.88 9.89
CA GLY A 9 -0.39 16.93 11.11
C GLY A 9 -1.86 17.19 10.79
N THR A 10 -2.76 16.94 11.77
CA THR A 10 -4.19 17.21 11.63
C THR A 10 -4.74 17.93 12.87
N GLN A 11 -5.78 18.75 12.67
CA GLN A 11 -6.49 19.42 13.77
C GLN A 11 -7.57 18.55 14.41
N GLU A 12 -7.96 17.47 13.74
CA GLU A 12 -8.97 16.49 14.14
C GLU A 12 -8.45 15.07 13.88
N PRO A 13 -9.05 14.02 14.47
CA PRO A 13 -8.72 12.64 14.16
C PRO A 13 -8.84 12.35 12.67
N LEU A 14 -8.02 11.42 12.15
CA LEU A 14 -8.10 11.01 10.74
C LEU A 14 -9.49 10.48 10.39
N SER A 15 -10.14 9.76 11.31
CA SER A 15 -11.50 9.25 11.16
C SER A 15 -12.58 10.33 11.04
N SER A 16 -12.30 11.57 11.44
CA SER A 16 -13.19 12.73 11.23
C SER A 16 -12.78 13.54 10.00
N ARG A 17 -11.49 13.51 9.63
CA ARG A 17 -10.95 14.26 8.49
C ARG A 17 -11.24 13.60 7.15
N TYR A 18 -11.25 12.26 7.09
CA TYR A 18 -11.46 11.48 5.88
C TYR A 18 -12.80 10.74 5.97
N SER A 19 -13.56 10.75 4.88
CA SER A 19 -14.86 10.06 4.81
C SER A 19 -14.74 8.59 4.42
N LEU A 20 -13.62 8.19 3.78
CA LEU A 20 -13.39 6.82 3.31
C LEU A 20 -11.94 6.39 3.60
N ALA A 21 -11.77 5.31 4.38
CA ALA A 21 -10.50 4.61 4.51
C ALA A 21 -10.43 3.42 3.54
N LEU A 22 -9.29 3.25 2.89
CA LEU A 22 -8.98 2.16 1.98
C LEU A 22 -7.88 1.29 2.63
N LEU A 23 -8.30 0.33 3.48
CA LEU A 23 -7.40 -0.46 4.30
C LEU A 23 -6.80 -1.63 3.52
N ASP A 24 -5.48 -1.82 3.57
CA ASP A 24 -4.90 -3.12 3.27
C ASP A 24 -5.29 -4.15 4.34
N LEU A 25 -5.09 -5.42 4.07
CA LEU A 25 -5.48 -6.52 4.95
C LEU A 25 -4.31 -7.15 5.70
N ASP A 26 -3.33 -7.70 4.97
CA ASP A 26 -2.20 -8.40 5.58
C ASP A 26 -1.24 -7.40 6.22
N GLY A 27 -0.98 -7.56 7.53
CA GLY A 27 -0.16 -6.62 8.30
C GLY A 27 -0.92 -5.42 8.87
N VAL A 28 -2.16 -5.17 8.43
CA VAL A 28 -3.01 -4.05 8.86
C VAL A 28 -4.19 -4.53 9.68
N VAL A 29 -5.02 -5.42 9.15
CA VAL A 29 -6.19 -5.97 9.82
C VAL A 29 -5.88 -7.31 10.48
N TYR A 30 -5.09 -8.15 9.80
CA TYR A 30 -4.66 -9.46 10.30
C TYR A 30 -3.25 -9.83 9.82
N ARG A 31 -2.66 -10.89 10.43
CA ARG A 31 -1.45 -11.57 9.94
C ARG A 31 -1.77 -13.06 9.83
N GLY A 32 -1.91 -13.55 8.60
CA GLY A 32 -2.32 -14.93 8.36
C GLY A 32 -3.70 -15.24 8.98
N ALA A 33 -3.75 -16.10 10.02
CA ALA A 33 -4.98 -16.47 10.71
C ALA A 33 -5.29 -15.63 11.96
N HIS A 34 -4.46 -14.65 12.32
CA HIS A 34 -4.57 -13.90 13.57
C HIS A 34 -4.86 -12.42 13.33
N PRO A 35 -5.78 -11.79 14.09
CA PRO A 35 -6.00 -10.35 13.99
C PRO A 35 -4.76 -9.57 14.44
N VAL A 36 -4.56 -8.39 13.86
CA VAL A 36 -3.60 -7.40 14.36
C VAL A 36 -4.16 -6.79 15.64
N GLU A 37 -3.29 -6.55 16.61
CA GLU A 37 -3.64 -5.92 17.87
C GLU A 37 -4.30 -4.54 17.60
N ASN A 38 -5.35 -4.21 18.35
CA ASN A 38 -6.15 -2.98 18.22
C ASN A 38 -6.90 -2.79 16.87
N ALA A 39 -6.76 -3.66 15.87
CA ALA A 39 -7.37 -3.45 14.57
C ALA A 39 -8.91 -3.36 14.65
N ALA A 40 -9.55 -4.33 15.34
CA ALA A 40 -11.02 -4.34 15.47
C ALA A 40 -11.55 -3.12 16.22
N GLU A 41 -10.87 -2.70 17.28
CA GLU A 41 -11.27 -1.54 18.08
C GLU A 41 -11.05 -0.23 17.30
N GLY A 42 -9.90 -0.08 16.63
CA GLY A 42 -9.58 1.07 15.80
C GLY A 42 -10.58 1.28 14.66
N ILE A 43 -10.92 0.19 13.94
CA ILE A 43 -11.93 0.21 12.88
C ILE A 43 -13.29 0.62 13.44
N ARG A 44 -13.77 -0.04 14.49
CA ARG A 44 -15.07 0.26 15.10
C ARG A 44 -15.19 1.71 15.56
N LYS A 45 -14.14 2.29 16.13
CA LYS A 45 -14.13 3.70 16.52
C LYS A 45 -14.19 4.63 15.31
N ALA A 46 -13.44 4.30 14.24
CA ALA A 46 -13.44 5.10 13.02
C ALA A 46 -14.81 5.08 12.33
N GLU A 47 -15.47 3.92 12.26
CA GLU A 47 -16.84 3.79 11.74
C GLU A 47 -17.85 4.59 12.59
N ASN A 48 -17.74 4.53 13.92
CA ASN A 48 -18.59 5.31 14.81
C ASN A 48 -18.37 6.84 14.68
N ALA A 49 -17.19 7.26 14.21
CA ALA A 49 -16.91 8.66 13.87
C ALA A 49 -17.45 9.07 12.49
N GLY A 50 -17.98 8.11 11.71
CA GLY A 50 -18.58 8.36 10.40
C GLY A 50 -17.67 8.03 9.21
N MET A 51 -16.47 7.50 9.45
CA MET A 51 -15.57 7.05 8.38
C MET A 51 -16.07 5.73 7.79
N HIS A 52 -16.19 5.66 6.48
CA HIS A 52 -16.48 4.41 5.77
C HIS A 52 -15.20 3.59 5.61
N ILE A 53 -15.30 2.27 5.75
CA ILE A 53 -14.13 1.38 5.63
C ILE A 53 -14.30 0.46 4.43
N ALA A 54 -13.39 0.55 3.47
CA ALA A 54 -13.23 -0.41 2.38
C ALA A 54 -11.93 -1.19 2.54
N TYR A 55 -11.98 -2.48 2.31
CA TYR A 55 -10.83 -3.38 2.47
C TYR A 55 -10.26 -3.75 1.11
N THR A 56 -8.99 -3.52 0.89
CA THR A 56 -8.32 -3.72 -0.40
C THR A 56 -7.24 -4.79 -0.31
N THR A 57 -7.21 -5.74 -1.23
CA THR A 57 -6.19 -6.80 -1.22
C THR A 57 -5.62 -7.08 -2.60
N ASN A 58 -4.30 -7.22 -2.67
CA ASN A 58 -3.60 -7.69 -3.87
C ASN A 58 -3.86 -9.18 -4.17
N ASN A 59 -4.47 -9.92 -3.23
CA ASN A 59 -4.74 -11.33 -3.41
C ASN A 59 -5.96 -11.56 -4.32
N PRO A 60 -5.79 -12.13 -5.53
CA PRO A 60 -6.88 -12.37 -6.48
C PRO A 60 -7.56 -13.74 -6.31
N SER A 61 -7.09 -14.58 -5.39
CA SER A 61 -7.48 -15.99 -5.34
C SER A 61 -8.66 -16.29 -4.43
N ARG A 62 -8.96 -15.41 -3.47
CA ARG A 62 -10.05 -15.56 -2.50
C ARG A 62 -11.26 -14.73 -2.93
N TYR A 63 -12.45 -15.31 -2.76
CA TYR A 63 -13.70 -14.57 -2.94
C TYR A 63 -13.92 -13.56 -1.81
N PRO A 64 -14.56 -12.41 -2.08
CA PRO A 64 -14.91 -11.42 -1.03
C PRO A 64 -15.57 -12.03 0.19
N ALA A 65 -16.55 -12.93 0.01
CA ALA A 65 -17.24 -13.61 1.11
C ALA A 65 -16.29 -14.38 2.05
N GLN A 66 -15.26 -15.05 1.50
CA GLN A 66 -14.28 -15.79 2.29
C GLN A 66 -13.36 -14.87 3.10
N VAL A 67 -13.03 -13.71 2.53
CA VAL A 67 -12.22 -12.69 3.22
C VAL A 67 -13.07 -12.04 4.31
N ALA A 68 -14.30 -11.66 3.99
CA ALA A 68 -15.23 -11.05 4.94
C ALA A 68 -15.56 -12.01 6.13
N GLU A 69 -15.76 -13.29 5.87
CA GLU A 69 -15.97 -14.30 6.94
C GLU A 69 -14.78 -14.34 7.91
N GLN A 70 -13.55 -14.32 7.39
CA GLN A 70 -12.35 -14.25 8.23
C GLN A 70 -12.32 -12.97 9.07
N ILE A 71 -12.59 -11.81 8.48
CA ILE A 71 -12.56 -10.52 9.18
C ILE A 71 -13.66 -10.46 10.24
N ARG A 72 -14.86 -10.98 9.93
CA ARG A 72 -15.97 -11.11 10.92
C ARG A 72 -15.59 -11.99 12.10
N SER A 73 -14.77 -13.04 11.90
CA SER A 73 -14.30 -13.89 12.98
C SER A 73 -13.41 -13.17 14.00
N PHE A 74 -12.86 -12.00 13.62
CA PHE A 74 -12.08 -11.11 14.49
C PHE A 74 -12.95 -10.08 15.22
N GLY A 75 -14.28 -10.13 15.05
CA GLY A 75 -15.22 -9.21 15.69
C GLY A 75 -15.42 -7.89 14.93
N ILE A 76 -15.02 -7.83 13.66
CA ILE A 76 -15.22 -6.67 12.79
C ILE A 76 -16.47 -6.90 11.94
N GLY A 77 -17.45 -6.00 12.01
CA GLY A 77 -18.67 -6.05 11.19
C GLY A 77 -18.37 -5.47 9.80
N LEU A 78 -18.73 -6.21 8.74
CA LEU A 78 -18.61 -5.71 7.36
C LEU A 78 -19.50 -6.53 6.43
N GLU A 79 -19.81 -5.97 5.26
CA GLU A 79 -20.46 -6.67 4.16
C GLU A 79 -19.42 -7.25 3.19
N ASP A 80 -19.80 -8.25 2.40
CA ASP A 80 -18.91 -8.81 1.37
C ASP A 80 -18.53 -7.77 0.31
N SER A 81 -19.40 -6.79 0.08
CA SER A 81 -19.20 -5.66 -0.83
C SER A 81 -18.10 -4.68 -0.37
N ASP A 82 -17.71 -4.71 0.90
CA ASP A 82 -16.65 -3.85 1.45
C ASP A 82 -15.25 -4.37 1.08
N ILE A 83 -15.17 -5.58 0.50
CA ILE A 83 -13.90 -6.20 0.08
C ILE A 83 -13.65 -5.95 -1.41
N ILE A 84 -12.53 -5.30 -1.71
CA ILE A 84 -12.05 -5.05 -3.07
C ILE A 84 -10.80 -5.90 -3.33
N THR A 85 -10.90 -6.82 -4.28
CA THR A 85 -9.79 -7.71 -4.65
C THR A 85 -9.14 -7.29 -5.96
N SER A 86 -7.87 -7.64 -6.15
CA SER A 86 -7.21 -7.40 -7.44
C SER A 86 -7.87 -8.16 -8.60
N ALA A 87 -8.67 -9.20 -8.34
CA ALA A 87 -9.48 -9.86 -9.37
C ALA A 87 -10.61 -8.97 -9.89
N MET A 88 -11.34 -8.26 -9.00
CA MET A 88 -12.39 -7.31 -9.38
C MET A 88 -11.80 -6.13 -10.16
N VAL A 89 -10.68 -5.59 -9.69
CA VAL A 89 -9.95 -4.51 -10.37
C VAL A 89 -9.46 -4.95 -11.76
N SER A 90 -8.95 -6.19 -11.87
CA SER A 90 -8.53 -6.75 -13.16
C SER A 90 -9.69 -6.85 -14.16
N ALA A 91 -10.86 -7.26 -13.69
CA ALA A 91 -12.03 -7.36 -14.53
C ALA A 91 -12.49 -5.99 -15.07
N HIS A 92 -12.47 -4.97 -14.21
CA HIS A 92 -12.77 -3.60 -14.61
C HIS A 92 -11.76 -3.06 -15.62
N MET A 93 -10.48 -3.18 -15.33
CA MET A 93 -9.37 -2.75 -16.19
C MET A 93 -9.43 -3.41 -17.59
N LEU A 94 -9.69 -4.72 -17.63
CA LEU A 94 -9.78 -5.45 -18.90
C LEU A 94 -11.05 -5.12 -19.69
N LYS A 95 -12.18 -4.86 -19.01
CA LYS A 95 -13.40 -4.38 -19.67
C LYS A 95 -13.20 -3.02 -20.33
N GLU A 96 -12.50 -2.10 -19.66
CA GLU A 96 -12.13 -0.80 -20.25
C GLU A 96 -11.18 -0.97 -21.45
N ALA A 97 -10.22 -1.87 -21.34
CA ALA A 97 -9.20 -2.10 -22.37
C ALA A 97 -9.69 -2.81 -23.63
N LEU A 98 -10.71 -3.69 -23.51
CA LEU A 98 -11.16 -4.59 -24.59
C LEU A 98 -12.61 -4.34 -25.03
N GLY A 99 -13.41 -3.70 -24.20
CA GLY A 99 -14.85 -3.58 -24.40
C GLY A 99 -15.62 -4.85 -24.05
N GLN A 100 -16.95 -4.82 -24.28
CA GLN A 100 -17.86 -5.95 -24.05
C GLN A 100 -17.54 -7.13 -24.98
N GLY A 101 -17.53 -8.35 -24.44
CA GLY A 101 -17.26 -9.58 -25.21
C GLY A 101 -15.79 -9.81 -25.56
N GLY A 102 -14.87 -8.98 -25.04
CA GLY A 102 -13.43 -9.17 -25.22
C GLY A 102 -12.96 -10.53 -24.67
N THR A 103 -12.15 -11.27 -25.44
CA THR A 103 -11.68 -12.61 -25.08
C THR A 103 -10.34 -12.53 -24.33
N VAL A 104 -10.29 -13.13 -23.13
CA VAL A 104 -9.14 -13.10 -22.22
C VAL A 104 -8.66 -14.51 -21.90
N LEU A 105 -7.37 -14.79 -22.16
CA LEU A 105 -6.70 -15.96 -21.63
C LEU A 105 -6.35 -15.74 -20.18
N VAL A 106 -6.83 -16.61 -19.28
CA VAL A 106 -6.68 -16.46 -17.85
C VAL A 106 -5.70 -17.49 -17.30
N VAL A 107 -4.56 -17.01 -16.83
CA VAL A 107 -3.68 -17.76 -15.92
C VAL A 107 -4.08 -17.42 -14.49
N GLY A 108 -5.03 -18.19 -13.95
CA GLY A 108 -5.63 -17.88 -12.64
C GLY A 108 -6.78 -18.81 -12.28
N LYS A 109 -7.25 -18.73 -11.03
CA LYS A 109 -8.36 -19.57 -10.51
C LYS A 109 -9.75 -18.93 -10.61
N GLY A 110 -10.72 -19.60 -9.98
CA GLY A 110 -12.16 -19.38 -10.11
C GLY A 110 -12.59 -17.93 -9.95
N HIS A 111 -12.22 -17.28 -8.83
CA HIS A 111 -12.65 -15.92 -8.54
C HIS A 111 -12.30 -14.94 -9.69
N LEU A 112 -11.05 -14.94 -10.16
CA LEU A 112 -10.66 -14.07 -11.28
C LEU A 112 -11.48 -14.34 -12.55
N LYS A 113 -11.72 -15.63 -12.88
CA LYS A 113 -12.53 -16.00 -14.04
C LYS A 113 -13.98 -15.55 -13.92
N ASP A 114 -14.52 -15.64 -12.70
CA ASP A 114 -15.91 -15.25 -12.44
C ASP A 114 -16.09 -13.73 -12.48
N GLU A 115 -15.15 -12.96 -11.97
CA GLU A 115 -15.18 -11.50 -12.08
C GLU A 115 -15.08 -11.02 -13.55
N LEU A 116 -14.22 -11.66 -14.35
CA LEU A 116 -14.13 -11.36 -15.79
C LEU A 116 -15.47 -11.65 -16.51
N ARG A 117 -16.11 -12.80 -16.22
CA ARG A 117 -17.43 -13.13 -16.80
C ARG A 117 -18.52 -12.16 -16.34
N LYS A 118 -18.56 -11.80 -15.05
CA LYS A 118 -19.47 -10.77 -14.52
C LYS A 118 -19.30 -9.42 -15.22
N ALA A 119 -18.06 -9.07 -15.59
CA ALA A 119 -17.76 -7.87 -16.35
C ALA A 119 -18.18 -7.98 -17.85
N GLY A 120 -18.63 -9.16 -18.31
CA GLY A 120 -19.05 -9.41 -19.69
C GLY A 120 -17.90 -9.73 -20.63
N LEU A 121 -16.80 -10.28 -20.12
CA LEU A 121 -15.66 -10.74 -20.89
C LEU A 121 -15.73 -12.26 -21.11
N GLU A 122 -15.22 -12.71 -22.26
CA GLU A 122 -15.08 -14.12 -22.58
C GLU A 122 -13.75 -14.67 -22.03
N VAL A 123 -13.81 -15.84 -21.40
CA VAL A 123 -12.65 -16.45 -20.73
C VAL A 123 -12.21 -17.70 -21.48
N CYS A 124 -10.93 -17.78 -21.84
CA CYS A 124 -10.31 -18.96 -22.43
C CYS A 124 -9.02 -19.38 -21.67
N SER A 125 -8.46 -20.54 -22.06
CA SER A 125 -7.25 -21.09 -21.43
C SER A 125 -6.17 -21.50 -22.44
N ARG A 126 -6.42 -21.34 -23.74
CA ARG A 126 -5.50 -21.75 -24.82
C ARG A 126 -5.21 -20.59 -25.75
N ALA A 127 -3.96 -20.44 -26.14
CA ALA A 127 -3.53 -19.45 -27.13
C ALA A 127 -4.21 -19.67 -28.50
N ALA A 128 -4.57 -20.94 -28.83
CA ALA A 128 -5.27 -21.29 -30.06
C ALA A 128 -6.68 -20.65 -30.15
N ASP A 129 -7.27 -20.27 -29.04
CA ASP A 129 -8.57 -19.58 -28.97
C ASP A 129 -8.45 -18.08 -29.38
N ARG A 130 -7.23 -17.63 -29.73
CA ARG A 130 -6.88 -16.26 -30.19
C ARG A 130 -7.37 -15.15 -29.25
N PRO A 131 -7.00 -15.18 -27.97
CA PRO A 131 -7.41 -14.15 -27.01
C PRO A 131 -6.85 -12.77 -27.40
N GLN A 132 -7.62 -11.72 -27.10
CA GLN A 132 -7.18 -10.33 -27.27
C GLN A 132 -6.25 -9.89 -26.15
N ALA A 133 -6.38 -10.50 -24.96
CA ALA A 133 -5.51 -10.26 -23.83
C ALA A 133 -5.18 -11.53 -23.03
N VAL A 134 -4.10 -11.46 -22.29
CA VAL A 134 -3.72 -12.40 -21.23
C VAL A 134 -3.77 -11.67 -19.91
N ILE A 135 -4.42 -12.26 -18.90
CA ILE A 135 -4.31 -11.84 -17.51
C ILE A 135 -3.58 -12.91 -16.69
N GLN A 136 -2.47 -12.55 -16.07
CA GLN A 136 -1.70 -13.46 -15.24
C GLN A 136 -1.89 -13.14 -13.76
N SER A 137 -2.20 -14.19 -13.02
CA SER A 137 -2.36 -14.23 -11.58
C SER A 137 -1.49 -15.33 -11.00
N TRP A 138 -1.41 -15.38 -9.66
CA TRP A 138 -0.74 -16.42 -8.91
C TRP A 138 -1.75 -17.34 -8.21
N TYR A 139 -1.41 -18.63 -8.12
CA TYR A 139 -2.03 -19.62 -7.24
C TYR A 139 -1.10 -20.83 -7.05
N PRO A 140 -1.26 -21.65 -5.97
CA PRO A 140 -0.29 -22.68 -5.60
C PRO A 140 0.04 -23.72 -6.69
N ASP A 141 -0.99 -24.13 -7.46
CA ASP A 141 -0.85 -25.22 -8.45
C ASP A 141 -0.63 -24.70 -9.87
N ILE A 142 -0.13 -23.48 -10.04
CA ILE A 142 0.16 -22.92 -11.36
C ILE A 142 1.19 -23.77 -12.10
N SER A 143 0.89 -24.13 -13.34
CA SER A 143 1.71 -25.04 -14.11
C SER A 143 2.54 -24.33 -15.17
N TRP A 144 3.69 -24.92 -15.55
CA TRP A 144 4.46 -24.49 -16.70
C TRP A 144 3.60 -24.43 -17.97
N LYS A 145 2.64 -25.35 -18.14
CA LYS A 145 1.74 -25.39 -19.29
C LYS A 145 0.89 -24.12 -19.41
N GLU A 146 0.42 -23.57 -18.31
CA GLU A 146 -0.36 -22.34 -18.31
C GLU A 146 0.51 -21.12 -18.63
N LEU A 147 1.72 -21.04 -18.07
CA LEU A 147 2.68 -19.99 -18.42
C LEU A 147 3.09 -20.06 -19.89
N ALA A 148 3.23 -21.27 -20.45
CA ALA A 148 3.50 -21.47 -21.88
C ALA A 148 2.33 -20.98 -22.75
N GLN A 149 1.05 -21.25 -22.36
CA GLN A 149 -0.12 -20.73 -23.08
C GLN A 149 -0.17 -19.19 -23.05
N ALA A 150 0.15 -18.58 -21.91
CA ALA A 150 0.29 -17.13 -21.80
C ALA A 150 1.35 -16.60 -22.77
N SER A 151 2.55 -17.21 -22.76
CA SER A 151 3.66 -16.83 -23.67
C SER A 151 3.29 -16.96 -25.15
N TYR A 152 2.61 -18.04 -25.53
CA TYR A 152 2.15 -18.22 -26.93
C TYR A 152 1.15 -17.17 -27.36
N ALA A 153 0.19 -16.83 -26.48
CA ALA A 153 -0.81 -15.80 -26.76
C ALA A 153 -0.17 -14.41 -26.88
N VAL A 154 0.73 -14.03 -25.96
CA VAL A 154 1.46 -12.76 -26.01
C VAL A 154 2.34 -12.64 -27.25
N ASN A 155 3.02 -13.72 -27.66
CA ASN A 155 3.80 -13.76 -28.91
C ASN A 155 2.92 -13.68 -30.15
N ALA A 156 1.67 -14.17 -30.06
CA ALA A 156 0.68 -14.04 -31.14
C ALA A 156 0.02 -12.65 -31.19
N GLY A 157 0.36 -11.73 -30.30
CA GLY A 157 -0.10 -10.35 -30.31
C GLY A 157 -1.16 -10.00 -29.24
N ALA A 158 -1.51 -10.93 -28.35
CA ALA A 158 -2.38 -10.62 -27.23
C ALA A 158 -1.72 -9.60 -26.28
N ARG A 159 -2.51 -8.64 -25.78
CA ARG A 159 -2.09 -7.69 -24.75
C ARG A 159 -1.83 -8.42 -23.44
N TYR A 160 -0.84 -8.00 -22.67
CA TYR A 160 -0.46 -8.70 -21.45
C TYR A 160 -0.75 -7.86 -20.21
N PHE A 161 -1.48 -8.43 -19.24
CA PHE A 161 -1.89 -7.80 -17.98
C PHE A 161 -1.59 -8.72 -16.80
N ALA A 162 -1.52 -8.15 -15.60
CA ALA A 162 -1.28 -8.88 -14.35
C ALA A 162 -2.27 -8.45 -13.26
N THR A 163 -2.60 -9.37 -12.36
CA THR A 163 -3.42 -9.04 -11.17
C THR A 163 -2.64 -8.27 -10.12
N ASN A 164 -1.35 -8.58 -9.96
CA ASN A 164 -0.37 -7.90 -9.12
C ASN A 164 1.04 -8.23 -9.62
N ARG A 165 2.06 -7.55 -9.09
CA ARG A 165 3.48 -7.76 -9.43
C ARG A 165 4.33 -8.18 -8.24
N ASP A 166 3.73 -8.68 -7.18
CA ASP A 166 4.43 -9.11 -5.97
C ASP A 166 5.48 -10.16 -6.30
N LEU A 167 6.75 -9.86 -6.04
CA LEU A 167 7.87 -10.75 -6.38
C LEU A 167 7.90 -11.98 -5.50
N THR A 168 7.47 -11.83 -4.25
CA THR A 168 7.51 -12.86 -3.22
C THR A 168 6.20 -12.95 -2.47
N ILE A 169 5.93 -14.11 -1.89
CA ILE A 169 4.77 -14.36 -1.02
C ILE A 169 5.28 -15.03 0.26
N PRO A 170 5.02 -14.48 1.45
CA PRO A 170 5.28 -15.16 2.71
C PRO A 170 4.38 -16.38 2.86
N ARG A 171 4.95 -17.50 3.34
CA ARG A 171 4.30 -18.78 3.62
C ARG A 171 4.80 -19.31 4.96
N GLU A 172 4.15 -20.36 5.49
CA GLU A 172 4.56 -21.00 6.75
C GLU A 172 6.00 -21.52 6.70
N GLU A 173 6.43 -22.06 5.54
CA GLU A 173 7.77 -22.62 5.36
C GLU A 173 8.83 -21.58 4.97
N GLY A 174 8.43 -20.31 4.73
CA GLY A 174 9.36 -19.23 4.32
C GLY A 174 8.84 -18.38 3.15
N ILE A 175 9.75 -17.68 2.49
CA ILE A 175 9.44 -16.81 1.35
C ILE A 175 9.37 -17.62 0.06
N ALA A 176 8.22 -17.57 -0.61
CA ALA A 176 7.98 -18.24 -1.89
C ALA A 176 7.90 -17.24 -3.07
N PRO A 177 8.11 -17.69 -4.33
CA PRO A 177 7.92 -16.85 -5.51
C PRO A 177 6.46 -16.37 -5.64
N GLY A 178 6.28 -15.07 -5.82
CA GLY A 178 5.00 -14.43 -6.12
C GLY A 178 4.70 -14.35 -7.61
N ASN A 179 3.57 -13.69 -7.96
CA ASN A 179 3.16 -13.50 -9.35
C ASN A 179 4.23 -12.78 -10.17
N GLY A 180 4.91 -11.80 -9.59
CA GLY A 180 5.98 -11.04 -10.25
C GLY A 180 7.15 -11.91 -10.70
N ALA A 181 7.52 -12.94 -9.93
CA ALA A 181 8.54 -13.91 -10.34
C ALA A 181 8.07 -14.73 -11.56
N LEU A 182 6.81 -15.14 -11.58
CA LEU A 182 6.22 -15.89 -12.71
C LEU A 182 6.02 -14.99 -13.94
N ILE A 183 5.68 -13.72 -13.75
CA ILE A 183 5.64 -12.72 -14.83
C ILE A 183 7.00 -12.61 -15.50
N ARG A 184 8.11 -12.60 -14.74
CA ARG A 184 9.46 -12.57 -15.32
C ARG A 184 9.72 -13.76 -16.22
N ALA A 185 9.24 -14.97 -15.87
CA ALA A 185 9.38 -16.16 -16.70
C ALA A 185 8.67 -15.98 -18.06
N VAL A 186 7.45 -15.48 -18.09
CA VAL A 186 6.71 -15.17 -19.32
C VAL A 186 7.37 -14.01 -20.08
N SER A 187 7.82 -12.98 -19.39
CA SER A 187 8.50 -11.83 -20.01
C SER A 187 9.82 -12.21 -20.69
N ILE A 188 10.59 -13.12 -20.09
CA ILE A 188 11.83 -13.65 -20.72
C ILE A 188 11.49 -14.42 -22.00
N ALA A 189 10.42 -15.22 -21.99
CA ALA A 189 10.02 -16.00 -23.15
C ALA A 189 9.41 -15.16 -24.29
N THR A 190 8.88 -13.97 -24.00
CA THR A 190 8.13 -13.14 -24.96
C THR A 190 8.85 -11.84 -25.33
N GLY A 191 9.82 -11.41 -24.53
CA GLY A 191 10.41 -10.07 -24.63
C GLY A 191 9.47 -8.94 -24.17
N LYS A 192 8.28 -9.26 -23.62
CA LYS A 192 7.24 -8.30 -23.25
C LYS A 192 6.83 -8.48 -21.80
N GLY A 193 6.75 -7.38 -21.04
CA GLY A 193 6.14 -7.35 -19.71
C GLY A 193 4.67 -6.99 -19.76
N PRO A 194 3.93 -7.11 -18.62
CA PRO A 194 2.56 -6.62 -18.53
C PRO A 194 2.46 -5.12 -18.82
N GLU A 195 1.48 -4.72 -19.62
CA GLU A 195 1.17 -3.32 -19.91
C GLU A 195 0.67 -2.60 -18.66
N ALA A 196 -0.15 -3.27 -17.87
CA ALA A 196 -0.68 -2.76 -16.61
C ALA A 196 -0.88 -3.90 -15.58
N SER A 197 -0.98 -3.50 -14.33
CA SER A 197 -1.32 -4.36 -13.19
C SER A 197 -2.52 -3.79 -12.45
N ALA A 198 -3.39 -4.65 -11.97
CA ALA A 198 -4.59 -4.24 -11.24
C ALA A 198 -4.30 -3.89 -9.78
N GLY A 199 -3.37 -4.62 -9.15
CA GLY A 199 -3.03 -4.46 -7.74
C GLY A 199 -2.01 -3.35 -7.49
N LYS A 200 -1.91 -2.96 -6.22
CA LYS A 200 -0.86 -2.06 -5.72
C LYS A 200 0.53 -2.55 -6.16
N PRO A 201 1.49 -1.70 -6.55
CA PRO A 201 1.52 -0.25 -6.35
C PRO A 201 0.80 0.60 -7.40
N GLU A 202 0.00 0.01 -8.30
CA GLU A 202 -0.80 0.80 -9.21
C GLU A 202 -2.02 1.39 -8.49
N ALA A 203 -2.38 2.64 -8.81
CA ALA A 203 -3.48 3.35 -8.15
C ALA A 203 -4.88 2.82 -8.49
N HIS A 204 -5.01 1.94 -9.49
CA HIS A 204 -6.28 1.43 -9.98
C HIS A 204 -7.17 0.85 -8.88
N MET A 205 -6.59 0.12 -7.94
CA MET A 205 -7.35 -0.47 -6.82
C MET A 205 -8.05 0.60 -5.98
N TYR A 206 -7.33 1.67 -5.63
CA TYR A 206 -7.89 2.77 -4.83
C TYR A 206 -8.92 3.59 -5.61
N HIS A 207 -8.68 3.83 -6.90
CA HIS A 207 -9.65 4.53 -7.73
C HIS A 207 -10.96 3.75 -7.87
N ILE A 208 -10.89 2.44 -8.11
CA ILE A 208 -12.07 1.57 -8.24
C ILE A 208 -12.78 1.43 -6.89
N ALA A 209 -12.04 1.23 -5.79
CA ALA A 209 -12.64 1.20 -4.45
C ALA A 209 -13.38 2.50 -4.15
N ARG A 210 -12.76 3.66 -4.38
CA ARG A 210 -13.41 4.96 -4.21
C ARG A 210 -14.69 5.09 -5.03
N ASP A 211 -14.67 4.63 -6.28
CA ASP A 211 -15.83 4.71 -7.17
C ASP A 211 -16.98 3.81 -6.70
N MET A 212 -16.68 2.62 -6.19
CA MET A 212 -17.66 1.69 -5.64
C MET A 212 -18.33 2.22 -4.37
N PHE A 213 -17.60 2.95 -3.53
CA PHE A 213 -18.10 3.54 -2.28
C PHE A 213 -18.61 4.97 -2.45
N SER A 214 -18.62 5.49 -3.66
CA SER A 214 -19.17 6.81 -3.94
C SER A 214 -20.70 6.75 -4.03
N PRO A 215 -21.43 7.62 -3.32
CA PRO A 215 -22.88 7.70 -3.47
C PRO A 215 -23.30 7.98 -4.90
N SER A 216 -24.48 7.47 -5.32
CA SER A 216 -25.01 7.69 -6.66
C SER A 216 -25.05 9.18 -7.01
N GLY A 217 -24.28 9.58 -8.02
CA GLY A 217 -24.21 10.94 -8.52
C GLY A 217 -23.17 11.87 -7.89
N SER A 218 -22.39 11.40 -6.90
CA SER A 218 -21.30 12.18 -6.30
C SER A 218 -20.10 11.28 -6.00
N ARG A 219 -18.99 11.51 -6.69
CA ARG A 219 -17.74 10.78 -6.44
C ARG A 219 -17.09 11.33 -5.17
N VAL A 220 -16.70 10.46 -4.23
CA VAL A 220 -15.94 10.88 -3.05
C VAL A 220 -14.66 11.58 -3.53
N PRO A 221 -14.33 12.81 -3.07
CA PRO A 221 -13.10 13.49 -3.44
C PRO A 221 -11.86 12.67 -3.04
N VAL A 222 -10.77 12.80 -3.80
CA VAL A 222 -9.50 12.10 -3.51
C VAL A 222 -8.96 12.51 -2.14
N GLU A 223 -9.09 13.79 -1.81
CA GLU A 223 -8.66 14.41 -0.56
C GLU A 223 -9.50 14.01 0.67
N GLU A 224 -10.61 13.30 0.46
CA GLU A 224 -11.43 12.70 1.52
C GLU A 224 -11.23 11.19 1.65
N CYS A 225 -10.34 10.61 0.86
CA CYS A 225 -9.99 9.20 0.90
C CYS A 225 -8.61 9.01 1.54
N LEU A 226 -8.48 8.00 2.40
CA LEU A 226 -7.23 7.67 3.10
C LEU A 226 -6.85 6.20 2.87
N PRO A 227 -5.98 5.87 1.91
CA PRO A 227 -5.28 4.59 1.88
C PRO A 227 -4.47 4.37 3.16
N VAL A 228 -4.59 3.16 3.72
CA VAL A 228 -3.86 2.74 4.92
C VAL A 228 -3.24 1.37 4.65
N GLY A 229 -1.94 1.26 4.83
CA GLY A 229 -1.21 0.03 4.57
C GLY A 229 0.03 -0.10 5.44
N ASP A 230 0.66 -1.25 5.37
CA ASP A 230 1.87 -1.58 6.11
C ASP A 230 3.12 -1.64 5.22
N ARG A 231 2.98 -1.35 3.90
CA ARG A 231 4.09 -1.44 2.95
C ARG A 231 4.25 -0.16 2.15
N LEU A 232 5.50 0.33 2.10
CA LEU A 232 5.82 1.53 1.33
C LEU A 232 5.79 1.26 -0.17
N ASP A 233 6.27 0.08 -0.60
CA ASP A 233 6.45 -0.33 -2.00
C ASP A 233 5.16 -0.81 -2.69
N THR A 234 4.06 -0.88 -1.97
CA THR A 234 2.73 -1.21 -2.51
C THR A 234 1.70 -0.18 -2.12
N ASP A 235 1.37 -0.07 -0.83
CA ASP A 235 0.25 0.75 -0.35
C ASP A 235 0.51 2.25 -0.49
N ILE A 236 1.67 2.68 0.01
CA ILE A 236 2.03 4.10 0.00
C ILE A 236 2.35 4.55 -1.43
N GLU A 237 3.08 3.72 -2.19
CA GLU A 237 3.34 4.01 -3.59
C GLU A 237 2.05 4.13 -4.40
N ALA A 238 1.07 3.22 -4.21
CA ALA A 238 -0.22 3.29 -4.89
C ALA A 238 -1.01 4.55 -4.51
N ALA A 239 -0.99 4.93 -3.24
CA ALA A 239 -1.63 6.16 -2.77
C ALA A 239 -1.01 7.39 -3.42
N ASN A 240 0.31 7.51 -3.40
CA ASN A 240 1.04 8.63 -4.01
C ASN A 240 0.83 8.70 -5.52
N ARG A 241 0.83 7.56 -6.24
CA ARG A 241 0.50 7.49 -7.67
C ARG A 241 -0.93 7.95 -7.96
N GLY A 242 -1.85 7.72 -7.04
CA GLY A 242 -3.26 8.11 -7.14
C GLY A 242 -3.57 9.53 -6.67
N GLY A 243 -2.59 10.24 -6.09
CA GLY A 243 -2.77 11.57 -5.53
C GLY A 243 -3.51 11.59 -4.18
N TYR A 244 -3.53 10.46 -3.47
CA TYR A 244 -4.12 10.34 -2.14
C TYR A 244 -3.11 10.70 -1.04
N ASP A 245 -3.60 11.25 0.06
CA ASP A 245 -2.92 11.14 1.34
C ASP A 245 -2.89 9.67 1.78
N SER A 246 -1.89 9.27 2.57
CA SER A 246 -1.76 7.90 3.03
C SER A 246 -1.29 7.80 4.47
N ALA A 247 -1.69 6.74 5.17
CA ALA A 247 -1.17 6.39 6.48
C ALA A 247 -0.42 5.05 6.41
N VAL A 248 0.83 5.02 6.88
CA VAL A 248 1.54 3.77 7.13
C VAL A 248 1.31 3.34 8.56
N VAL A 249 0.99 2.05 8.76
CA VAL A 249 0.93 1.42 10.09
C VAL A 249 2.16 0.53 10.31
N LEU A 250 2.67 0.53 11.55
CA LEU A 250 3.89 -0.22 11.91
C LEU A 250 3.58 -1.63 12.41
N THR A 251 2.40 -2.13 12.08
CA THR A 251 1.96 -3.48 12.46
C THR A 251 2.32 -4.56 11.45
N GLY A 252 3.02 -4.24 10.37
CA GLY A 252 3.33 -5.19 9.30
C GLY A 252 4.79 -5.19 8.88
N VAL A 253 5.07 -4.80 7.63
CA VAL A 253 6.39 -4.89 6.98
C VAL A 253 7.22 -3.63 7.16
N ALA A 254 6.59 -2.44 7.08
CA ALA A 254 7.33 -1.18 7.18
C ALA A 254 7.94 -0.99 8.56
N ASP A 255 9.21 -0.60 8.58
CA ASP A 255 9.97 -0.24 9.78
C ASP A 255 10.44 1.22 9.74
N ALA A 256 10.95 1.70 10.86
CA ALA A 256 11.42 3.07 11.00
C ALA A 256 12.52 3.43 9.99
N ARG A 257 13.46 2.51 9.72
CA ARG A 257 14.57 2.72 8.79
C ARG A 257 14.05 2.90 7.37
N GLN A 258 13.13 2.02 6.93
CA GLN A 258 12.51 2.10 5.60
C GLN A 258 11.78 3.43 5.40
N ILE A 259 11.05 3.90 6.42
CA ILE A 259 10.32 5.17 6.37
C ILE A 259 11.30 6.35 6.29
N ILE A 260 12.34 6.38 7.12
CA ILE A 260 13.36 7.45 7.10
C ILE A 260 14.09 7.49 5.75
N GLN A 261 14.39 6.32 5.15
CA GLN A 261 15.08 6.20 3.86
C GLN A 261 14.15 6.25 2.64
N ALA A 262 12.86 6.56 2.84
CA ALA A 262 11.87 6.51 1.76
C ALA A 262 12.15 7.56 0.67
N GLN A 263 12.21 7.08 -0.59
CA GLN A 263 12.22 7.95 -1.76
C GLN A 263 10.86 8.67 -1.91
N PRO A 264 10.76 9.80 -2.59
CA PRO A 264 9.54 10.63 -2.61
C PRO A 264 8.24 9.86 -2.88
N LEU A 265 8.25 8.92 -3.82
CA LEU A 265 7.07 8.12 -4.19
C LEU A 265 6.62 7.15 -3.07
N LEU A 266 7.50 6.83 -2.13
CA LEU A 266 7.29 5.87 -1.04
C LEU A 266 7.02 6.55 0.32
N ARG A 267 6.92 7.88 0.36
CA ARG A 267 6.75 8.65 1.59
C ARG A 267 5.28 8.71 2.00
N PRO A 268 4.91 8.23 3.20
CA PRO A 268 3.55 8.34 3.70
C PRO A 268 3.22 9.78 4.14
N SER A 269 1.93 10.15 4.08
CA SER A 269 1.45 11.41 4.66
C SER A 269 1.43 11.35 6.18
N TYR A 270 1.05 10.19 6.75
CA TYR A 270 0.94 9.95 8.20
C TYR A 270 1.64 8.65 8.60
N ILE A 271 2.12 8.60 9.86
CA ILE A 271 2.70 7.41 10.48
C ILE A 271 1.89 7.10 11.73
N CYS A 272 1.32 5.89 11.79
CA CYS A 272 0.55 5.38 12.91
C CYS A 272 1.20 4.11 13.47
N ALA A 273 1.16 3.90 14.78
CA ALA A 273 1.63 2.66 15.38
C ALA A 273 0.77 1.46 14.93
N ASP A 274 -0.55 1.68 14.92
CA ASP A 274 -1.59 0.72 14.50
C ASP A 274 -2.85 1.49 14.04
N LEU A 275 -4.00 0.79 13.87
CA LEU A 275 -5.25 1.38 13.41
C LEU A 275 -5.96 2.29 14.47
N GLU A 276 -5.55 2.27 15.73
CA GLU A 276 -6.01 3.27 16.71
C GLU A 276 -5.57 4.69 16.31
N GLY A 277 -4.45 4.81 15.57
CA GLY A 277 -3.99 6.07 15.01
C GLY A 277 -5.01 6.79 14.13
N LEU A 278 -5.99 6.07 13.54
CA LEU A 278 -7.10 6.69 12.80
C LEU A 278 -7.96 7.58 13.69
N ASN A 279 -8.07 7.24 14.97
CA ASN A 279 -8.94 7.90 15.95
C ASN A 279 -8.24 9.01 16.75
N SER A 280 -7.03 9.36 16.34
CA SER A 280 -6.21 10.37 17.00
C SER A 280 -5.86 11.51 16.04
N ARG A 281 -5.70 12.71 16.59
CA ARG A 281 -5.06 13.82 15.87
C ARG A 281 -3.63 13.45 15.58
N GLN A 282 -3.16 13.75 14.37
CA GLN A 282 -1.77 13.55 14.04
C GLN A 282 -0.96 14.79 14.44
N PRO A 283 0.12 14.62 15.22
CA PRO A 283 0.93 15.75 15.65
C PRO A 283 1.56 16.44 14.43
N GLN A 284 1.61 17.77 14.48
CA GLN A 284 2.23 18.58 13.44
C GLN A 284 3.75 18.50 13.56
N VAL A 285 4.42 18.13 12.48
CA VAL A 285 5.88 18.31 12.38
C VAL A 285 6.16 19.76 11.96
N VAL A 286 7.01 20.45 12.71
CA VAL A 286 7.37 21.83 12.47
C VAL A 286 8.83 21.92 12.07
N ARG A 287 9.09 22.54 10.91
CA ARG A 287 10.42 22.89 10.45
C ARG A 287 10.90 24.14 11.21
N THR A 288 12.10 24.11 11.77
CA THR A 288 12.67 25.22 12.52
C THR A 288 14.19 25.31 12.28
N ASP A 289 14.76 26.46 12.54
CA ASP A 289 16.21 26.60 12.51
C ASP A 289 16.84 25.93 13.73
N ILE A 290 18.00 25.29 13.55
CA ILE A 290 18.75 24.72 14.67
C ILE A 290 19.18 25.90 15.57
N PRO A 291 18.88 25.90 16.88
CA PRO A 291 19.43 26.87 17.80
C PRO A 291 20.96 26.86 17.71
N GLN A 292 21.57 28.03 17.49
CA GLN A 292 23.02 28.15 17.34
C GLN A 292 23.73 27.62 18.59
N HIS A 293 24.27 26.42 18.51
CA HIS A 293 25.35 25.96 19.39
C HIS A 293 26.63 25.85 18.54
N GLY A 294 27.41 26.95 18.50
CA GLY A 294 28.61 27.07 17.67
C GLY A 294 28.28 27.51 16.21
N ASP A 295 29.25 27.37 15.29
CA ASP A 295 29.23 27.82 13.89
C ASP A 295 28.30 27.04 12.95
N VAL A 296 27.20 26.44 13.43
CA VAL A 296 26.33 25.59 12.61
C VAL A 296 24.96 26.21 12.45
N SER A 297 24.69 26.69 11.26
CA SER A 297 23.33 26.96 10.76
C SER A 297 22.79 25.69 10.11
N GLY A 298 21.56 25.29 10.39
CA GLY A 298 20.93 24.12 9.82
C GLY A 298 19.43 24.12 10.10
N VAL A 299 18.75 23.13 9.56
CA VAL A 299 17.31 22.94 9.72
C VAL A 299 17.06 21.77 10.65
N SER A 300 16.11 21.90 11.54
CA SER A 300 15.62 20.82 12.40
C SER A 300 14.10 20.69 12.30
N PHE A 301 13.60 19.54 12.72
CA PHE A 301 12.19 19.19 12.67
C PHE A 301 11.73 18.79 14.07
N ILE A 302 10.65 19.38 14.54
CA ILE A 302 10.08 19.14 15.86
C ILE A 302 8.73 18.45 15.69
N CYS A 303 8.50 17.37 16.44
CA CYS A 303 7.22 16.71 16.59
C CYS A 303 7.04 16.34 18.07
N GLY A 304 6.00 16.86 18.72
CA GLY A 304 5.82 16.70 20.16
C GLY A 304 7.03 17.25 20.93
N ASP A 305 7.66 16.39 21.73
CA ASP A 305 8.89 16.68 22.48
C ASP A 305 10.16 16.20 21.78
N ALA A 306 10.03 15.61 20.59
CA ALA A 306 11.16 15.15 19.80
C ALA A 306 11.64 16.20 18.81
N LEU A 307 12.96 16.30 18.65
CA LEU A 307 13.64 17.12 17.66
C LEU A 307 14.61 16.25 16.88
N ALA A 308 14.62 16.42 15.53
CA ALA A 308 15.55 15.70 14.67
C ALA A 308 16.18 16.61 13.62
N TYR A 309 17.46 16.32 13.26
CA TYR A 309 18.20 17.03 12.22
C TYR A 309 19.29 16.14 11.62
N VAL A 310 19.72 16.47 10.40
CA VAL A 310 20.84 15.80 9.72
C VAL A 310 22.06 16.69 9.72
N ARG A 311 23.24 16.13 10.08
CA ARG A 311 24.54 16.76 9.95
C ARG A 311 25.51 15.80 9.24
N GLY A 312 25.93 16.16 8.03
CA GLY A 312 26.68 15.24 7.19
C GLY A 312 25.90 13.96 6.96
N GLU A 313 26.46 12.83 7.35
CA GLU A 313 25.79 11.52 7.26
C GLU A 313 25.07 11.10 8.56
N ALA A 314 25.05 11.92 9.60
CA ALA A 314 24.45 11.58 10.88
C ALA A 314 23.03 12.17 11.02
N LEU A 315 22.03 11.33 11.21
CA LEU A 315 20.70 11.70 11.67
C LEU A 315 20.69 11.71 13.20
N THR A 316 20.49 12.87 13.79
CA THR A 316 20.46 13.05 15.24
C THR A 316 19.03 13.23 15.71
N VAL A 317 18.69 12.59 16.83
CA VAL A 317 17.38 12.70 17.49
C VAL A 317 17.59 13.10 18.94
N GLU A 318 16.83 14.10 19.38
CA GLU A 318 16.75 14.53 20.78
C GLU A 318 15.31 14.38 21.26
N ILE A 319 15.09 13.98 22.50
CA ILE A 319 13.78 13.91 23.14
C ILE A 319 13.85 14.73 24.43
N SER A 320 12.90 15.66 24.60
CA SER A 320 12.87 16.60 25.73
C SER A 320 14.21 17.35 25.91
N GLY A 321 14.88 17.71 24.81
CA GLY A 321 16.16 18.43 24.78
C GLY A 321 17.40 17.59 25.14
N GLN A 322 17.27 16.26 25.17
CA GLN A 322 18.39 15.35 25.44
C GLN A 322 18.66 14.45 24.22
N HIS A 323 19.93 14.37 23.84
CA HIS A 323 20.35 13.45 22.78
C HIS A 323 20.08 11.99 23.17
N VAL A 324 19.43 11.22 22.28
CA VAL A 324 19.12 9.82 22.51
C VAL A 324 20.24 8.94 21.94
N ALA A 325 21.04 8.34 22.83
CA ALA A 325 22.12 7.41 22.47
C ALA A 325 21.66 5.93 22.40
N GLY A 326 20.41 5.65 22.79
CA GLY A 326 19.86 4.29 22.90
C GLY A 326 18.72 4.01 21.95
N LEU A 327 17.92 3.01 22.31
CA LEU A 327 16.73 2.60 21.55
C LEU A 327 15.61 3.64 21.68
N ILE A 328 15.11 4.12 20.56
CA ILE A 328 14.03 5.11 20.48
C ILE A 328 12.69 4.39 20.34
N SER A 329 11.76 4.66 21.26
CA SER A 329 10.39 4.11 21.24
C SER A 329 9.31 5.16 20.92
N SER A 330 9.68 6.42 20.68
CA SER A 330 8.76 7.51 20.38
C SER A 330 8.37 7.55 18.90
N LEU A 331 7.06 7.55 18.62
CA LEU A 331 6.52 7.72 17.28
C LEU A 331 6.73 9.15 16.76
N ASP A 332 6.70 10.15 17.65
CA ASP A 332 6.98 11.55 17.30
C ASP A 332 8.43 11.74 16.89
N ALA A 333 9.35 11.01 17.54
CA ALA A 333 10.75 10.99 17.14
C ALA A 333 10.93 10.40 15.72
N LEU A 334 10.17 9.37 15.36
CA LEU A 334 10.20 8.84 14.00
C LEU A 334 9.64 9.86 12.98
N ARG A 335 8.54 10.55 13.30
CA ARG A 335 7.95 11.59 12.43
C ARG A 335 8.94 12.73 12.19
N ALA A 336 9.60 13.22 13.23
CA ALA A 336 10.64 14.24 13.14
C ALA A 336 11.84 13.76 12.32
N ALA A 337 12.33 12.55 12.59
CA ALA A 337 13.50 11.94 11.94
C ALA A 337 13.27 11.71 10.44
N ALA A 338 12.11 11.19 10.06
CA ALA A 338 11.73 10.99 8.66
C ALA A 338 11.69 12.33 7.91
N SER A 339 11.05 13.35 8.50
CA SER A 339 10.96 14.69 7.91
C SER A 339 12.34 15.35 7.75
N ALA A 340 13.23 15.18 8.73
CA ALA A 340 14.61 15.71 8.66
C ALA A 340 15.43 15.01 7.57
N ALA A 341 15.31 13.70 7.45
CA ALA A 341 16.01 12.93 6.42
C ALA A 341 15.51 13.28 5.00
N TRP A 342 14.19 13.41 4.82
CA TRP A 342 13.61 13.78 3.52
C TRP A 342 13.99 15.20 3.10
N ASP A 343 13.98 16.18 4.01
CA ASP A 343 14.46 17.55 3.72
C ASP A 343 15.94 17.55 3.32
N ALA A 344 16.76 16.76 4.01
CA ALA A 344 18.18 16.63 3.69
C ALA A 344 18.42 16.06 2.29
N ALA A 345 17.62 15.05 1.87
CA ALA A 345 17.69 14.49 0.53
C ALA A 345 17.18 15.46 -0.54
N ASP A 346 16.03 16.10 -0.29
CA ASP A 346 15.35 16.93 -1.28
C ASP A 346 16.02 18.28 -1.50
N ASN A 347 16.65 18.86 -0.44
CA ASN A 347 17.19 20.23 -0.46
C ASN A 347 18.72 20.30 -0.30
N HIS A 348 19.38 19.20 0.08
CA HIS A 348 20.81 19.19 0.40
C HIS A 348 21.57 18.00 -0.20
N ASP A 349 20.99 17.30 -1.17
CA ASP A 349 21.58 16.17 -1.91
C ASP A 349 22.10 15.04 -1.00
N ALA A 350 21.52 14.85 0.21
CA ALA A 350 21.93 13.79 1.09
C ALA A 350 21.52 12.41 0.58
N ASP A 351 22.45 11.46 0.58
CA ASP A 351 22.14 10.06 0.29
C ASP A 351 21.50 9.41 1.52
N LEU A 352 20.19 9.14 1.44
CA LEU A 352 19.43 8.51 2.51
C LEU A 352 19.97 7.13 2.94
N HIS A 353 20.63 6.39 2.03
CA HIS A 353 21.19 5.08 2.32
C HIS A 353 22.50 5.16 3.09
N SER A 354 23.24 6.26 2.98
CA SER A 354 24.48 6.52 3.73
C SER A 354 24.23 7.05 5.14
N LEU A 355 22.98 7.50 5.45
CA LEU A 355 22.66 8.05 6.75
C LEU A 355 22.87 7.06 7.91
N GLN A 356 23.58 7.52 8.93
CA GLN A 356 23.67 6.84 10.22
C GLN A 356 22.40 7.11 11.02
N ILE A 357 21.46 6.18 10.92
CA ILE A 357 20.13 6.27 11.54
C ILE A 357 20.21 5.71 12.95
N PRO A 358 19.71 6.42 13.99
CA PRO A 358 19.55 5.89 15.33
C PRO A 358 18.70 4.61 15.36
N GLN A 359 18.87 3.80 16.37
CA GLN A 359 18.09 2.56 16.51
C GLN A 359 16.69 2.87 17.04
N PHE A 360 15.67 2.49 16.28
CA PHE A 360 14.27 2.55 16.69
C PHE A 360 13.78 1.19 17.16
N SER A 361 12.86 1.20 18.12
CA SER A 361 12.17 0.00 18.58
C SER A 361 11.21 -0.53 17.53
N ASP A 362 11.00 -1.85 17.50
CA ASP A 362 9.95 -2.48 16.68
C ASP A 362 8.53 -2.11 17.15
N ARG A 363 8.39 -1.57 18.36
CA ARG A 363 7.13 -1.03 18.91
C ARG A 363 7.34 0.43 19.27
N LEU A 364 6.70 1.31 18.52
CA LEU A 364 6.68 2.75 18.76
C LEU A 364 5.34 3.17 19.37
N GLN A 365 5.39 4.14 20.27
CA GLN A 365 4.23 4.69 20.97
C GLN A 365 4.15 6.22 20.79
#